data_83dfe702b2ebf73b5ec11e4a00310d2d
#
_entry.id   83dfe702b2ebf73b5ec11e4a00310d2d
#
_cell.length_a   1.000
_cell.length_b   1.000
_cell.length_c   1.000
_cell.angle_alpha   90.00
_cell.angle_beta   90.00
_cell.angle_gamma   90.00
#
_symmetry.space_group_name_H-M   'P 1'
#
loop_
_entity.id
_entity.type
_entity.pdbx_description
1 polymer ?
#
loop_
_entity_poly.entity_id
_entity_poly.type
_entity_poly.pdbx_seq_one_letter_code
_entity_poly.pdbx_strand_id
1 'polypeptide(L)'
;YPVYIDSNVMCGRAGILEENGKWSNVTYMPCTAANNFIPEIPDKRIDIIYLCYPNNPTGTTLTKPELKKWVDYALANDTLILFDAAYEAFIQEDDVPHSIYEIKGAKKCAIEFRSFSKTAGFTGVRCGYTVVPKELTAATLEGERISLNKLWNRRQCTKFNGTSYITQRAAEAIYTPEGKRQIKETIGYYMNNARTMKEGLEMAGLKVYGGVNAPYIWLKT
;
A
#
# COMPACT_ATOMS: atom_id res chain seq x y z
N TYR A 1 -3.51 -8.86 1.11
CA TYR A 1 -3.51 -8.86 2.59
C TYR A 1 -4.94 -9.11 3.07
N PRO A 2 -5.19 -10.12 3.93
CA PRO A 2 -6.57 -10.56 4.28
C PRO A 2 -7.46 -9.42 4.80
N VAL A 3 -6.90 -8.52 5.61
CA VAL A 3 -7.63 -7.41 6.24
C VAL A 3 -8.32 -6.49 5.24
N TYR A 4 -7.88 -6.41 3.99
CA TYR A 4 -8.57 -5.60 2.97
C TYR A 4 -9.98 -6.18 2.70
N ILE A 5 -10.09 -7.50 2.60
CA ILE A 5 -11.38 -8.18 2.43
C ILE A 5 -12.16 -8.14 3.74
N ASP A 6 -11.55 -8.51 4.87
CA ASP A 6 -12.17 -8.57 6.19
C ASP A 6 -12.83 -7.23 6.58
N SER A 7 -12.16 -6.11 6.27
CA SER A 7 -12.71 -4.77 6.51
C SER A 7 -14.01 -4.52 5.75
N ASN A 8 -14.09 -5.00 4.50
CA ASN A 8 -15.30 -4.88 3.68
C ASN A 8 -16.41 -5.83 4.15
N VAL A 9 -16.05 -7.03 4.61
CA VAL A 9 -16.99 -7.98 5.23
C VAL A 9 -17.61 -7.36 6.49
N MET A 10 -16.77 -6.83 7.39
CA MET A 10 -17.23 -6.18 8.62
C MET A 10 -18.13 -4.95 8.36
N CYS A 11 -17.92 -4.26 7.23
CA CYS A 11 -18.76 -3.13 6.80
C CYS A 11 -20.03 -3.57 6.05
N GLY A 12 -20.26 -4.89 5.85
CA GLY A 12 -21.39 -5.41 5.09
C GLY A 12 -21.35 -5.08 3.60
N ARG A 13 -20.15 -4.90 3.02
CA ARG A 13 -19.96 -4.49 1.61
C ARG A 13 -19.39 -5.59 0.71
N ALA A 14 -18.99 -6.72 1.29
CA ALA A 14 -18.38 -7.82 0.54
C ALA A 14 -19.39 -8.68 -0.27
N GLY A 15 -20.68 -8.54 -0.01
CA GLY A 15 -21.71 -9.38 -0.61
C GLY A 15 -21.88 -10.72 0.10
N ILE A 16 -22.16 -11.78 -0.64
CA ILE A 16 -22.37 -13.13 -0.14
C ILE A 16 -21.10 -13.96 -0.35
N LEU A 17 -20.73 -14.78 0.62
CA LEU A 17 -19.65 -15.76 0.47
C LEU A 17 -20.16 -16.93 -0.43
N GLU A 18 -19.53 -17.10 -1.56
CA GLU A 18 -19.86 -18.13 -2.55
C GLU A 18 -19.18 -19.47 -2.21
N GLU A 19 -19.65 -20.55 -2.80
CA GLU A 19 -19.11 -21.92 -2.59
C GLU A 19 -17.62 -22.06 -2.95
N ASN A 20 -17.14 -21.23 -3.88
CA ASN A 20 -15.72 -21.17 -4.29
C ASN A 20 -14.82 -20.42 -3.28
N GLY A 21 -15.38 -19.97 -2.14
CA GLY A 21 -14.67 -19.22 -1.10
C GLY A 21 -14.43 -17.74 -1.43
N LYS A 22 -15.05 -17.19 -2.48
CA LYS A 22 -14.94 -15.78 -2.86
C LYS A 22 -16.19 -15.00 -2.46
N TRP A 23 -16.01 -13.71 -2.21
CA TRP A 23 -17.11 -12.80 -1.93
C TRP A 23 -17.66 -12.18 -3.22
N SER A 24 -18.97 -12.19 -3.40
CA SER A 24 -19.64 -11.81 -4.65
C SER A 24 -19.41 -10.36 -5.08
N ASN A 25 -19.22 -9.44 -4.13
CA ASN A 25 -18.94 -8.02 -4.39
C ASN A 25 -17.44 -7.69 -4.40
N VAL A 26 -16.57 -8.70 -4.33
CA VAL A 26 -15.12 -8.51 -4.38
C VAL A 26 -14.58 -8.94 -5.73
N THR A 27 -13.92 -8.03 -6.43
CA THR A 27 -13.19 -8.32 -7.66
C THR A 27 -11.75 -8.69 -7.32
N TYR A 28 -11.39 -9.95 -7.51
CA TYR A 28 -10.05 -10.46 -7.27
C TYR A 28 -9.20 -10.28 -8.52
N MET A 29 -8.13 -9.52 -8.40
CA MET A 29 -7.20 -9.26 -9.51
C MET A 29 -5.98 -10.18 -9.37
N PRO A 30 -5.76 -11.12 -10.33
CA PRO A 30 -4.61 -12.01 -10.25
C PRO A 30 -3.28 -11.26 -10.28
N CYS A 31 -2.40 -11.58 -9.32
CA CYS A 31 -1.01 -11.13 -9.27
C CYS A 31 -0.14 -12.39 -9.24
N THR A 32 0.26 -12.85 -10.41
CA THR A 32 0.97 -14.12 -10.60
C THR A 32 2.27 -13.93 -11.38
N ALA A 33 3.11 -14.94 -11.39
CA ALA A 33 4.34 -14.92 -12.17
C ALA A 33 4.10 -14.76 -13.69
N ALA A 34 2.92 -15.16 -14.19
CA ALA A 34 2.56 -15.06 -15.60
C ALA A 34 2.34 -13.61 -16.06
N ASN A 35 1.88 -12.74 -15.14
CA ASN A 35 1.70 -11.30 -15.40
C ASN A 35 2.71 -10.43 -14.65
N ASN A 36 3.86 -10.98 -14.24
CA ASN A 36 4.90 -10.31 -13.47
C ASN A 36 4.35 -9.64 -12.18
N PHE A 37 3.29 -10.22 -11.60
CA PHE A 37 2.57 -9.70 -10.42
C PHE A 37 1.95 -8.30 -10.61
N ILE A 38 1.76 -7.88 -11.87
CA ILE A 38 1.10 -6.63 -12.24
C ILE A 38 -0.33 -6.97 -12.66
N PRO A 39 -1.35 -6.65 -11.86
CA PRO A 39 -2.73 -6.93 -12.20
C PRO A 39 -3.22 -6.03 -13.34
N GLU A 40 -4.13 -6.55 -14.14
CA GLU A 40 -4.78 -5.79 -15.20
C GLU A 40 -5.79 -4.79 -14.64
N ILE A 41 -5.95 -3.67 -15.33
CA ILE A 41 -7.00 -2.69 -15.01
C ILE A 41 -8.36 -3.34 -15.21
N PRO A 42 -9.31 -3.23 -14.26
CA PRO A 42 -10.65 -3.79 -14.42
C PRO A 42 -11.39 -3.19 -15.61
N ASP A 43 -12.16 -4.02 -16.31
CA ASP A 43 -13.05 -3.63 -17.42
C ASP A 43 -14.40 -3.04 -16.97
N LYS A 44 -14.71 -3.14 -15.68
CA LYS A 44 -15.93 -2.62 -15.06
C LYS A 44 -15.61 -1.58 -13.99
N ARG A 45 -16.59 -0.74 -13.66
CA ARG A 45 -16.46 0.23 -12.57
C ARG A 45 -16.30 -0.47 -11.21
N ILE A 46 -15.32 -0.06 -10.45
CA ILE A 46 -15.03 -0.49 -9.07
C ILE A 46 -15.08 0.72 -8.16
N ASP A 47 -15.73 0.62 -7.01
CA ASP A 47 -15.83 1.74 -6.06
C ASP A 47 -14.53 1.97 -5.28
N ILE A 48 -13.88 0.88 -4.82
CA ILE A 48 -12.64 0.93 -4.02
C ILE A 48 -11.63 -0.08 -4.56
N ILE A 49 -10.39 0.37 -4.74
CA ILE A 49 -9.26 -0.48 -5.13
C ILE A 49 -8.21 -0.44 -4.02
N TYR A 50 -7.74 -1.61 -3.59
CA TYR A 50 -6.58 -1.74 -2.71
C TYR A 50 -5.34 -2.05 -3.53
N LEU A 51 -4.30 -1.23 -3.40
CA LEU A 51 -2.98 -1.45 -3.98
C LEU A 51 -1.95 -1.46 -2.85
N CYS A 52 -1.11 -2.49 -2.79
CA CYS A 52 -0.03 -2.61 -1.82
C CYS A 52 1.30 -2.71 -2.56
N TYR A 53 2.08 -1.64 -2.56
CA TYR A 53 3.38 -1.58 -3.22
C TYR A 53 4.38 -0.72 -2.44
N PRO A 54 5.61 -1.23 -2.23
CA PRO A 54 6.07 -2.59 -2.53
C PRO A 54 5.20 -3.67 -1.88
N ASN A 55 5.00 -4.78 -2.59
CA ASN A 55 4.02 -5.79 -2.21
C ASN A 55 4.55 -6.76 -1.14
N ASN A 56 3.73 -7.03 -0.16
CA ASN A 56 3.87 -8.17 0.74
C ASN A 56 2.82 -9.23 0.31
N PRO A 57 3.21 -10.45 -0.16
CA PRO A 57 4.49 -11.12 0.08
C PRO A 57 5.46 -11.15 -1.11
N THR A 58 5.11 -10.69 -2.28
CA THR A 58 5.88 -10.93 -3.52
C THR A 58 7.14 -10.08 -3.67
N GLY A 59 7.23 -8.96 -2.93
CA GLY A 59 8.33 -8.00 -3.05
C GLY A 59 8.32 -7.20 -4.35
N THR A 60 7.25 -7.30 -5.15
CA THR A 60 7.12 -6.60 -6.44
C THR A 60 6.63 -5.17 -6.27
N THR A 61 6.86 -4.35 -7.28
CA THR A 61 6.52 -2.91 -7.31
C THR A 61 5.80 -2.56 -8.60
N LEU A 62 5.26 -1.34 -8.64
CA LEU A 62 4.82 -0.69 -9.88
C LEU A 62 5.74 0.49 -10.17
N THR A 63 6.09 0.64 -11.43
CA THR A 63 6.74 1.86 -11.93
C THR A 63 5.78 3.03 -11.98
N LYS A 64 6.29 4.26 -12.12
CA LYS A 64 5.44 5.46 -12.26
C LYS A 64 4.44 5.36 -13.43
N PRO A 65 4.81 4.88 -14.64
CA PRO A 65 3.86 4.68 -15.73
C PRO A 65 2.77 3.63 -15.42
N GLU A 66 3.11 2.56 -14.72
CA GLU A 66 2.16 1.51 -14.34
C GLU A 66 1.18 2.04 -13.29
N LEU A 67 1.66 2.71 -12.24
CA LEU A 67 0.81 3.31 -11.22
C LEU A 67 -0.08 4.41 -11.80
N LYS A 68 0.40 5.13 -12.83
CA LYS A 68 -0.39 6.14 -13.53
C LYS A 68 -1.66 5.56 -14.17
N LYS A 69 -1.61 4.34 -14.73
CA LYS A 69 -2.79 3.68 -15.31
C LYS A 69 -3.91 3.50 -14.27
N TRP A 70 -3.55 3.17 -13.03
CA TRP A 70 -4.50 3.03 -11.92
C TRP A 70 -5.11 4.37 -11.51
N VAL A 71 -4.29 5.43 -11.45
CA VAL A 71 -4.77 6.78 -11.15
C VAL A 71 -5.69 7.29 -12.26
N ASP A 72 -5.34 7.07 -13.53
CA ASP A 72 -6.17 7.47 -14.68
C ASP A 72 -7.51 6.72 -14.67
N TYR A 73 -7.50 5.41 -14.42
CA TYR A 73 -8.71 4.60 -14.26
C TYR A 73 -9.59 5.14 -13.11
N ALA A 74 -8.98 5.40 -11.96
CA ALA A 74 -9.71 5.87 -10.79
C ALA A 74 -10.37 7.23 -11.01
N LEU A 75 -9.70 8.14 -11.70
CA LEU A 75 -10.26 9.45 -12.07
C LEU A 75 -11.40 9.32 -13.07
N ALA A 76 -11.29 8.41 -14.04
CA ALA A 76 -12.31 8.20 -15.06
C ALA A 76 -13.58 7.53 -14.52
N ASN A 77 -13.46 6.72 -13.47
CA ASN A 77 -14.56 5.90 -12.94
C ASN A 77 -15.09 6.36 -11.56
N ASP A 78 -14.62 7.48 -11.02
CA ASP A 78 -14.91 7.95 -9.66
C ASP A 78 -14.61 6.85 -8.61
N THR A 79 -13.46 6.20 -8.76
CA THR A 79 -12.97 5.11 -7.92
C THR A 79 -12.02 5.65 -6.85
N LEU A 80 -12.10 5.11 -5.63
CA LEU A 80 -11.15 5.44 -4.57
C LEU A 80 -10.03 4.40 -4.53
N ILE A 81 -8.78 4.84 -4.62
CA ILE A 81 -7.61 4.00 -4.39
C ILE A 81 -7.19 4.08 -2.92
N LEU A 82 -7.08 2.94 -2.27
CA LEU A 82 -6.45 2.77 -0.96
C LEU A 82 -5.04 2.21 -1.18
N PHE A 83 -4.04 3.09 -1.11
CA PHE A 83 -2.65 2.78 -1.43
C PHE A 83 -1.86 2.46 -0.15
N ASP A 84 -1.49 1.20 0.02
CA ASP A 84 -0.68 0.73 1.15
C ASP A 84 0.81 0.81 0.79
N ALA A 85 1.49 1.82 1.33
CA ALA A 85 2.91 2.10 1.13
C ALA A 85 3.76 1.72 2.36
N ALA A 86 3.38 0.68 3.09
CA ALA A 86 4.07 0.29 4.34
C ALA A 86 5.55 -0.08 4.13
N TYR A 87 5.96 -0.45 2.92
CA TYR A 87 7.33 -0.86 2.58
C TYR A 87 8.08 0.16 1.72
N GLU A 88 7.59 1.37 1.54
CA GLU A 88 8.18 2.40 0.66
C GLU A 88 9.64 2.72 0.99
N ALA A 89 10.02 2.63 2.26
CA ALA A 89 11.38 2.93 2.71
C ALA A 89 12.44 1.95 2.17
N PHE A 90 12.01 0.78 1.65
CA PHE A 90 12.90 -0.23 1.06
C PHE A 90 13.14 -0.04 -0.44
N ILE A 91 12.46 0.89 -1.10
CA ILE A 91 12.61 1.16 -2.53
C ILE A 91 14.03 1.63 -2.83
N GLN A 92 14.66 1.03 -3.85
CA GLN A 92 16.03 1.31 -4.28
C GLN A 92 16.09 1.90 -5.70
N GLU A 93 15.05 1.68 -6.52
CA GLU A 93 15.02 2.08 -7.92
C GLU A 93 14.30 3.42 -8.10
N ASP A 94 14.85 4.33 -8.90
CA ASP A 94 14.36 5.71 -9.06
C ASP A 94 13.03 5.83 -9.83
N ASP A 95 12.69 4.83 -10.62
CA ASP A 95 11.44 4.78 -11.41
C ASP A 95 10.25 4.23 -10.61
N VAL A 96 10.51 3.67 -9.41
CA VAL A 96 9.48 3.20 -8.47
C VAL A 96 9.08 4.35 -7.55
N PRO A 97 7.80 4.75 -7.53
CA PRO A 97 7.36 5.87 -6.70
C PRO A 97 7.33 5.50 -5.21
N HIS A 98 7.84 6.38 -4.36
CA HIS A 98 7.72 6.28 -2.90
C HIS A 98 6.33 6.68 -2.39
N SER A 99 5.56 7.38 -3.21
CA SER A 99 4.21 7.84 -2.88
C SER A 99 3.32 7.81 -4.12
N ILE A 100 2.05 7.43 -3.94
CA ILE A 100 1.07 7.56 -5.02
C ILE A 100 0.91 9.03 -5.46
N TYR A 101 1.20 9.98 -4.58
CA TYR A 101 1.08 11.41 -4.88
C TYR A 101 2.18 11.96 -5.79
N GLU A 102 3.19 11.17 -6.15
CA GLU A 102 4.10 11.48 -7.25
C GLU A 102 3.38 11.38 -8.61
N ILE A 103 2.23 10.72 -8.66
CA ILE A 103 1.40 10.60 -9.86
C ILE A 103 0.41 11.76 -9.92
N LYS A 104 0.46 12.53 -11.00
CA LYS A 104 -0.45 13.66 -11.22
C LYS A 104 -1.91 13.20 -11.17
N GLY A 105 -2.72 13.86 -10.35
CA GLY A 105 -4.14 13.58 -10.18
C GLY A 105 -4.46 12.67 -8.99
N ALA A 106 -3.51 11.93 -8.43
CA ALA A 106 -3.74 10.97 -7.33
C ALA A 106 -4.38 11.60 -6.09
N LYS A 107 -4.11 12.88 -5.79
CA LYS A 107 -4.75 13.59 -4.66
C LYS A 107 -6.27 13.68 -4.77
N LYS A 108 -6.82 13.49 -5.95
CA LYS A 108 -8.28 13.53 -6.19
C LYS A 108 -8.96 12.17 -6.09
N CYS A 109 -8.18 11.07 -6.05
CA CYS A 109 -8.74 9.71 -6.08
C CYS A 109 -8.05 8.72 -5.14
N ALA A 110 -7.06 9.13 -4.31
CA ALA A 110 -6.32 8.19 -3.48
C ALA A 110 -6.16 8.64 -2.03
N ILE A 111 -6.20 7.64 -1.13
CA ILE A 111 -5.76 7.71 0.26
C ILE A 111 -4.50 6.86 0.39
N GLU A 112 -3.45 7.38 1.04
CA GLU A 112 -2.21 6.67 1.24
C GLU A 112 -2.02 6.29 2.71
N PHE A 113 -1.59 5.04 2.95
CA PHE A 113 -1.28 4.51 4.28
C PHE A 113 0.22 4.32 4.43
N ARG A 114 0.76 4.81 5.54
CA ARG A 114 2.17 4.71 5.91
C ARG A 114 2.33 4.02 7.26
N SER A 115 3.42 3.28 7.41
CA SER A 115 3.69 2.53 8.64
C SER A 115 5.14 2.72 9.09
N PHE A 116 5.36 3.08 10.33
CA PHE A 116 6.68 3.08 10.95
C PHE A 116 7.12 1.67 11.38
N SER A 117 6.21 0.69 11.33
CA SER A 117 6.51 -0.70 11.69
C SER A 117 7.68 -1.28 10.92
N LYS A 118 7.78 -0.93 9.61
CA LYS A 118 8.82 -1.47 8.72
C LYS A 118 9.98 -0.51 8.57
N THR A 119 9.70 0.78 8.44
CA THR A 119 10.70 1.83 8.28
C THR A 119 11.62 1.95 9.49
N ALA A 120 11.06 1.88 10.71
CA ALA A 120 11.79 2.17 11.95
C ALA A 120 11.71 1.04 13.01
N GLY A 121 11.26 -0.14 12.63
CA GLY A 121 11.13 -1.26 13.57
C GLY A 121 10.01 -1.08 14.62
N PHE A 122 9.03 -0.21 14.38
CA PHE A 122 7.96 0.14 15.33
C PHE A 122 6.81 -0.88 15.38
N THR A 123 7.03 -2.12 14.99
CA THR A 123 5.98 -3.15 14.96
C THR A 123 5.28 -3.31 16.31
N GLY A 124 6.02 -3.33 17.41
CA GLY A 124 5.49 -3.40 18.78
C GLY A 124 5.02 -2.06 19.34
N VAL A 125 5.49 -0.94 18.79
CA VAL A 125 5.18 0.43 19.25
C VAL A 125 3.85 0.95 18.70
N ARG A 126 3.39 0.41 17.57
CA ARG A 126 2.09 0.71 16.92
C ARG A 126 1.95 2.15 16.45
N CYS A 127 2.72 2.54 15.44
CA CYS A 127 2.62 3.86 14.83
C CYS A 127 2.55 3.79 13.31
N GLY A 128 1.68 4.58 12.75
CA GLY A 128 1.50 4.79 11.32
C GLY A 128 0.66 6.03 11.09
N TYR A 129 0.51 6.43 9.84
CA TYR A 129 -0.35 7.57 9.49
C TYR A 129 -1.05 7.35 8.16
N THR A 130 -2.15 8.07 8.00
CA THR A 130 -2.96 8.06 6.78
C THR A 130 -2.98 9.46 6.19
N VAL A 131 -2.70 9.56 4.91
CA VAL A 131 -2.78 10.81 4.15
C VAL A 131 -4.10 10.84 3.39
N VAL A 132 -4.98 11.77 3.77
CA VAL A 132 -6.26 12.01 3.09
C VAL A 132 -6.22 13.44 2.52
N PRO A 133 -6.04 13.63 1.21
CA PRO A 133 -5.94 14.96 0.61
C PRO A 133 -7.20 15.79 0.82
N LYS A 134 -7.03 17.12 0.95
CA LYS A 134 -8.18 18.05 1.08
C LYS A 134 -9.04 18.10 -0.17
N GLU A 135 -8.45 17.81 -1.32
CA GLU A 135 -9.12 17.79 -2.63
C GLU A 135 -9.98 16.54 -2.85
N LEU A 136 -9.77 15.49 -2.02
CA LEU A 136 -10.44 14.21 -2.18
C LEU A 136 -11.91 14.31 -1.76
N THR A 137 -12.79 13.98 -2.70
CA THR A 137 -14.25 13.97 -2.49
C THR A 137 -14.83 12.64 -2.96
N ALA A 138 -16.03 12.31 -2.48
CA ALA A 138 -16.84 11.20 -2.97
C ALA A 138 -18.29 11.65 -3.16
N ALA A 139 -19.02 10.98 -4.05
CA ALA A 139 -20.44 11.20 -4.22
C ALA A 139 -21.24 10.50 -3.12
N THR A 140 -22.30 11.16 -2.63
CA THR A 140 -23.36 10.52 -1.84
C THR A 140 -24.32 9.73 -2.74
N LEU A 141 -25.26 9.03 -2.16
CA LEU A 141 -26.30 8.33 -2.94
C LEU A 141 -27.17 9.31 -3.75
N GLU A 142 -27.32 10.53 -3.26
CA GLU A 142 -28.07 11.63 -3.91
C GLU A 142 -27.22 12.37 -4.96
N GLY A 143 -25.95 11.99 -5.14
CA GLY A 143 -25.02 12.58 -6.10
C GLY A 143 -24.30 13.84 -5.62
N GLU A 144 -24.49 14.26 -4.36
CA GLU A 144 -23.75 15.39 -3.79
C GLU A 144 -22.30 15.01 -3.54
N ARG A 145 -21.34 15.91 -3.82
CA ARG A 145 -19.91 15.70 -3.53
C ARG A 145 -19.57 16.15 -2.10
N ILE A 146 -19.04 15.23 -1.30
CA ILE A 146 -18.62 15.49 0.07
C ILE A 146 -17.12 15.28 0.24
N SER A 147 -16.50 16.03 1.17
CA SER A 147 -15.07 15.94 1.45
C SER A 147 -14.75 14.71 2.30
N LEU A 148 -13.99 13.77 1.75
CA LEU A 148 -13.49 12.62 2.51
C LEU A 148 -12.48 13.04 3.59
N ASN A 149 -11.71 14.11 3.37
CA ASN A 149 -10.78 14.64 4.38
C ASN A 149 -11.53 15.10 5.63
N LYS A 150 -12.64 15.87 5.47
CA LYS A 150 -13.45 16.31 6.61
C LYS A 150 -14.09 15.14 7.37
N LEU A 151 -14.61 14.15 6.64
CA LEU A 151 -15.19 12.95 7.25
C LEU A 151 -14.14 12.13 7.99
N TRP A 152 -12.97 11.93 7.40
CA TRP A 152 -11.87 11.21 8.03
C TRP A 152 -11.40 11.92 9.30
N ASN A 153 -11.20 13.23 9.25
CA ASN A 153 -10.80 14.02 10.41
C ASN A 153 -11.82 13.89 11.56
N ARG A 154 -13.12 14.00 11.25
CA ARG A 154 -14.18 13.82 12.24
C ARG A 154 -14.15 12.43 12.86
N ARG A 155 -14.03 11.38 12.02
CA ARG A 155 -13.91 10.00 12.48
C ARG A 155 -12.69 9.79 13.37
N GLN A 156 -11.52 10.25 12.94
CA GLN A 156 -10.27 10.10 13.67
C GLN A 156 -10.36 10.74 15.06
N CYS A 157 -10.82 11.98 15.13
CA CYS A 157 -10.96 12.72 16.39
C CYS A 157 -12.05 12.16 17.32
N THR A 158 -13.00 11.37 16.79
CA THR A 158 -14.11 10.80 17.59
C THR A 158 -13.80 9.38 18.05
N LYS A 159 -13.15 8.57 17.20
CA LYS A 159 -12.99 7.12 17.42
C LYS A 159 -11.65 6.74 18.03
N PHE A 160 -10.60 7.51 17.78
CA PHE A 160 -9.26 7.07 18.11
C PHE A 160 -8.36 8.17 18.75
N ASN A 161 -8.38 9.39 18.24
CA ASN A 161 -7.54 10.53 18.61
C ASN A 161 -6.03 10.38 18.27
N GLY A 162 -5.57 9.23 17.88
CA GLY A 162 -4.18 8.97 17.52
C GLY A 162 -3.44 8.08 18.50
N THR A 163 -2.21 7.70 18.15
CA THR A 163 -1.32 6.95 19.02
C THR A 163 -0.77 7.82 20.16
N SER A 164 -0.16 7.21 21.19
CA SER A 164 0.34 7.95 22.34
C SER A 164 1.34 9.05 21.95
N TYR A 165 1.36 10.15 22.71
CA TYR A 165 2.29 11.25 22.45
C TYR A 165 3.75 10.82 22.49
N ILE A 166 4.12 9.93 23.41
CA ILE A 166 5.49 9.37 23.51
C ILE A 166 5.87 8.68 22.20
N THR A 167 4.97 7.85 21.68
CA THR A 167 5.15 7.17 20.39
C THR A 167 5.28 8.14 19.22
N GLN A 168 4.48 9.23 19.22
CA GLN A 168 4.58 10.28 18.19
C GLN A 168 5.94 10.99 18.24
N ARG A 169 6.44 11.31 19.44
CA ARG A 169 7.77 11.90 19.61
C ARG A 169 8.89 10.96 19.15
N ALA A 170 8.76 9.66 19.43
CA ALA A 170 9.70 8.66 18.91
C ALA A 170 9.66 8.59 17.37
N ALA A 171 8.46 8.64 16.77
CA ALA A 171 8.31 8.67 15.31
C ALA A 171 8.89 9.97 14.69
N GLU A 172 8.77 11.11 15.36
CA GLU A 172 9.39 12.36 14.91
C GLU A 172 10.92 12.26 14.88
N ALA A 173 11.51 11.58 15.84
CA ALA A 173 12.97 11.42 15.95
C ALA A 173 13.59 10.74 14.71
N ILE A 174 12.85 9.89 14.00
CA ILE A 174 13.35 9.23 12.80
C ILE A 174 13.66 10.19 11.64
N TYR A 175 13.05 11.38 11.64
CA TYR A 175 13.28 12.41 10.62
C TYR A 175 14.48 13.32 10.92
N THR A 176 15.10 13.20 12.10
CA THR A 176 16.36 13.86 12.40
C THR A 176 17.50 13.31 11.54
N PRO A 177 18.62 14.03 11.36
CA PRO A 177 19.77 13.50 10.63
C PRO A 177 20.25 12.15 11.17
N GLU A 178 20.30 11.99 12.50
CA GLU A 178 20.71 10.75 13.14
C GLU A 178 19.68 9.62 12.95
N GLY A 179 18.39 9.91 13.09
CA GLY A 179 17.32 8.94 12.83
C GLY A 179 17.36 8.42 11.39
N LYS A 180 17.52 9.31 10.41
CA LYS A 180 17.66 8.94 8.99
C LYS A 180 18.88 8.07 8.74
N ARG A 181 20.02 8.37 9.39
CA ARG A 181 21.23 7.55 9.29
C ARG A 181 20.98 6.13 9.80
N GLN A 182 20.41 5.99 10.98
CA GLN A 182 20.11 4.69 11.60
C GLN A 182 19.11 3.88 10.77
N ILE A 183 18.06 4.53 10.24
CA ILE A 183 17.08 3.88 9.34
C ILE A 183 17.78 3.38 8.09
N LYS A 184 18.61 4.19 7.45
CA LYS A 184 19.36 3.79 6.25
C LYS A 184 20.24 2.57 6.49
N GLU A 185 20.91 2.51 7.64
CA GLU A 185 21.73 1.35 8.04
C GLU A 185 20.88 0.09 8.23
N THR A 186 19.76 0.22 8.95
CA THR A 186 18.83 -0.89 9.18
C THR A 186 18.23 -1.42 7.87
N ILE A 187 17.74 -0.53 7.02
CA ILE A 187 17.20 -0.90 5.70
C ILE A 187 18.28 -1.53 4.84
N GLY A 188 19.49 -0.95 4.83
CA GLY A 188 20.64 -1.51 4.12
C GLY A 188 20.97 -2.93 4.56
N TYR A 189 20.89 -3.23 5.86
CA TYR A 189 21.06 -4.59 6.39
C TYR A 189 20.01 -5.55 5.83
N TYR A 190 18.73 -5.20 5.87
CA TYR A 190 17.64 -6.03 5.33
C TYR A 190 17.78 -6.25 3.82
N MET A 191 18.10 -5.20 3.07
CA MET A 191 18.23 -5.30 1.63
C MET A 191 19.48 -6.10 1.22
N ASN A 192 20.56 -6.02 1.99
CA ASN A 192 21.73 -6.88 1.78
C ASN A 192 21.42 -8.36 2.02
N ASN A 193 20.65 -8.67 3.07
CA ASN A 193 20.19 -10.04 3.34
C ASN A 193 19.30 -10.55 2.17
N ALA A 194 18.37 -9.73 1.71
CA ALA A 194 17.51 -10.06 0.57
C ALA A 194 18.33 -10.35 -0.70
N ARG A 195 19.32 -9.52 -0.98
CA ARG A 195 20.23 -9.72 -2.13
C ARG A 195 20.99 -11.03 -2.02
N THR A 196 21.63 -11.28 -0.86
CA THR A 196 22.41 -12.52 -0.61
C THR A 196 21.54 -13.77 -0.78
N MET A 197 20.32 -13.74 -0.24
CA MET A 197 19.37 -14.85 -0.39
C MET A 197 18.95 -15.04 -1.84
N LYS A 198 18.62 -13.95 -2.53
CA LYS A 198 18.21 -13.97 -3.95
C LYS A 198 19.32 -14.59 -4.83
N GLU A 199 20.54 -14.07 -4.73
CA GLU A 199 21.70 -14.56 -5.49
C GLU A 199 21.96 -16.05 -5.21
N GLY A 200 21.93 -16.48 -3.95
CA GLY A 200 22.15 -17.89 -3.58
C GLY A 200 21.07 -18.83 -4.12
N LEU A 201 19.80 -18.38 -4.10
CA LEU A 201 18.68 -19.18 -4.64
C LEU A 201 18.71 -19.24 -6.18
N GLU A 202 19.05 -18.15 -6.85
CA GLU A 202 19.23 -18.11 -8.31
C GLU A 202 20.41 -19.00 -8.75
N MET A 203 21.53 -19.00 -8.01
CA MET A 203 22.65 -19.91 -8.25
C MET A 203 22.27 -21.39 -8.06
N ALA A 204 21.30 -21.67 -7.19
CA ALA A 204 20.73 -23.02 -7.01
C ALA A 204 19.71 -23.39 -8.10
N GLY A 205 19.50 -22.54 -9.12
CA GLY A 205 18.60 -22.78 -10.25
C GLY A 205 17.12 -22.50 -9.97
N LEU A 206 16.80 -21.81 -8.87
CA LEU A 206 15.44 -21.44 -8.52
C LEU A 206 15.02 -20.13 -9.18
N LYS A 207 13.74 -20.04 -9.60
CA LYS A 207 13.18 -18.78 -10.09
C LYS A 207 12.72 -17.91 -8.93
N VAL A 208 13.32 -16.74 -8.80
CA VAL A 208 13.13 -15.82 -7.68
C VAL A 208 12.51 -14.51 -8.15
N TYR A 209 11.59 -13.97 -7.33
CA TYR A 209 10.96 -12.66 -7.53
C TYR A 209 11.15 -11.81 -6.27
N GLY A 210 11.04 -10.48 -6.40
CA GLY A 210 11.25 -9.56 -5.29
C GLY A 210 12.72 -9.38 -4.92
N GLY A 211 12.97 -8.93 -3.68
CA GLY A 211 14.33 -8.75 -3.14
C GLY A 211 15.08 -7.54 -3.68
N VAL A 212 14.42 -6.62 -4.40
CA VAL A 212 15.03 -5.39 -4.97
C VAL A 212 14.50 -4.14 -4.27
N ASN A 213 13.18 -3.96 -4.22
CA ASN A 213 12.52 -2.81 -3.62
C ASN A 213 11.76 -3.16 -2.33
N ALA A 214 11.95 -4.37 -1.84
CA ALA A 214 11.42 -4.86 -0.58
C ALA A 214 12.26 -6.04 -0.10
N PRO A 215 12.28 -6.34 1.21
CA PRO A 215 13.08 -7.45 1.75
C PRO A 215 12.46 -8.83 1.48
N TYR A 216 11.35 -8.89 0.75
CA TYR A 216 10.65 -10.13 0.45
C TYR A 216 11.24 -10.85 -0.74
N ILE A 217 11.42 -12.16 -0.57
CA ILE A 217 11.82 -13.11 -1.60
C ILE A 217 10.64 -14.04 -1.87
N TRP A 218 10.22 -14.14 -3.11
CA TRP A 218 9.13 -15.01 -3.55
C TRP A 218 9.66 -16.05 -4.53
N LEU A 219 9.46 -17.33 -4.19
CA LEU A 219 9.97 -18.44 -4.97
C LEU A 219 8.87 -19.12 -5.77
N LYS A 220 9.22 -19.59 -6.96
CA LYS A 220 8.45 -20.64 -7.65
C LYS A 220 9.10 -21.98 -7.31
N THR A 221 8.36 -22.80 -6.59
CA THR A 221 8.68 -24.22 -6.34
C THR A 221 7.98 -25.08 -7.35
#